data_cda38f6b9db9cf4a8bf37e393990577b
#
_entry.id   cda38f6b9db9cf4a8bf37e393990577b
#
_cell.length_a   1.000
_cell.length_b   1.000
_cell.length_c   1.000
_cell.angle_alpha   90.00
_cell.angle_beta   90.00
_cell.angle_gamma   90.00
#
_symmetry.space_group_name_H-M   'P 1'
#
loop_
_entity.id
_entity.type
_entity.pdbx_description
1 polymer ?
#
loop_
_entity_poly.entity_id
_entity_poly.type
_entity_poly.pdbx_seq_one_letter_code
_entity_poly.pdbx_strand_id
1 'polypeptide(L)'
;GSEGSEGSEGSEGSRSARASGARTSHHNKQRRYTHLMNHASKTTTLGILASILAAFFFTGMDVGAKAVGYLGTGELTFVRGIVGLAFLPFLAWRTREPVFSGKDFWILQLRGFMGGLGILLFFYCLKGVTLGDASILAQLAAFFMCLLSPLFLKTTPSGNIRPWLVVITVGAALVLQVWNFSSFNGYALIGMVSAFCSACAYTCIGKLTERGGHSGIELVFYFQFYSMLGGLFLMVSDTATMPQGEEWFWLLVLSVSALMAQLSFTWACTHIHPVTVNFVMYTGILFHVILGWCLWGE
;
A
#
# COMPACT_ATOMS: atom_id res chain seq x y z
N GLY A 1 -86.38 -25.74 3.83
CA GLY A 1 -85.44 -24.65 4.03
C GLY A 1 -84.02 -25.11 4.03
N SER A 2 -83.35 -24.96 2.92
CA SER A 2 -81.95 -25.23 2.72
C SER A 2 -81.23 -23.86 2.57
N GLU A 3 -80.34 -23.53 3.46
CA GLU A 3 -79.33 -22.46 3.27
C GLU A 3 -78.16 -22.74 4.16
N GLY A 4 -77.02 -22.82 3.55
CA GLY A 4 -75.84 -22.10 3.90
C GLY A 4 -74.61 -22.96 4.25
N SER A 5 -73.89 -23.43 3.26
CA SER A 5 -72.52 -23.96 3.46
C SER A 5 -71.62 -23.60 2.27
N GLU A 6 -71.38 -22.35 2.05
CA GLU A 6 -70.34 -21.86 1.11
C GLU A 6 -69.66 -20.64 1.72
N GLY A 7 -68.53 -20.79 2.35
CA GLY A 7 -67.80 -19.63 2.91
C GLY A 7 -66.45 -19.90 3.56
N SER A 8 -65.92 -21.14 3.55
CA SER A 8 -64.71 -21.45 4.32
C SER A 8 -63.43 -21.77 3.50
N GLU A 9 -63.55 -22.10 2.22
CA GLU A 9 -62.36 -22.52 1.40
C GLU A 9 -61.50 -21.40 0.81
N GLY A 10 -62.03 -20.19 0.67
CA GLY A 10 -61.29 -19.05 0.08
C GLY A 10 -60.20 -18.43 0.98
N SER A 11 -60.29 -18.62 2.31
CA SER A 11 -59.40 -17.97 3.27
C SER A 11 -58.09 -18.73 3.51
N GLU A 12 -58.08 -20.04 3.38
CA GLU A 12 -56.88 -20.87 3.60
C GLU A 12 -55.91 -20.85 2.40
N GLY A 13 -56.41 -20.81 1.16
CA GLY A 13 -55.58 -20.68 -0.03
C GLY A 13 -54.80 -19.38 -0.09
N SER A 14 -55.41 -18.26 0.35
CA SER A 14 -54.73 -16.93 0.39
C SER A 14 -53.65 -16.81 1.46
N ARG A 15 -53.84 -17.50 2.60
CA ARG A 15 -52.83 -17.53 3.69
C ARG A 15 -51.64 -18.45 3.33
N SER A 16 -51.87 -19.59 2.68
CA SER A 16 -50.81 -20.48 2.20
C SER A 16 -49.94 -19.84 1.11
N ALA A 17 -50.54 -19.15 0.14
CA ALA A 17 -49.79 -18.44 -0.91
C ALA A 17 -48.95 -17.26 -0.36
N ARG A 18 -49.47 -16.52 0.64
CA ARG A 18 -48.72 -15.46 1.32
C ARG A 18 -47.57 -16.01 2.17
N ALA A 19 -47.76 -17.14 2.86
CA ALA A 19 -46.71 -17.78 3.64
C ALA A 19 -45.61 -18.39 2.76
N SER A 20 -45.95 -18.95 1.59
CA SER A 20 -44.99 -19.46 0.61
C SER A 20 -44.21 -18.33 -0.02
N GLY A 21 -44.84 -17.22 -0.42
CA GLY A 21 -44.16 -16.03 -0.95
C GLY A 21 -43.23 -15.34 0.05
N ALA A 22 -43.59 -15.31 1.34
CA ALA A 22 -42.73 -14.77 2.39
C ALA A 22 -41.50 -15.65 2.64
N ARG A 23 -41.65 -16.98 2.62
CA ARG A 23 -40.52 -17.95 2.77
C ARG A 23 -39.52 -17.86 1.59
N THR A 24 -40.02 -17.77 0.37
CA THR A 24 -39.16 -17.62 -0.83
C THR A 24 -38.45 -16.28 -0.85
N SER A 25 -39.10 -15.19 -0.43
CA SER A 25 -38.47 -13.86 -0.29
C SER A 25 -37.38 -13.87 0.79
N HIS A 26 -37.63 -14.52 1.92
CA HIS A 26 -36.64 -14.63 3.00
C HIS A 26 -35.43 -15.48 2.59
N HIS A 27 -35.66 -16.58 1.88
CA HIS A 27 -34.60 -17.44 1.38
C HIS A 27 -33.74 -16.77 0.28
N ASN A 28 -34.35 -15.99 -0.60
CA ASN A 28 -33.66 -15.18 -1.61
C ASN A 28 -32.84 -14.04 -0.98
N LYS A 29 -33.34 -13.35 0.04
CA LYS A 29 -32.57 -12.36 0.82
C LYS A 29 -31.37 -13.03 1.48
N GLN A 30 -31.54 -14.17 2.12
CA GLN A 30 -30.49 -14.87 2.82
C GLN A 30 -29.39 -15.38 1.87
N ARG A 31 -29.75 -15.91 0.70
CA ARG A 31 -28.80 -16.27 -0.37
C ARG A 31 -28.03 -15.05 -0.88
N ARG A 32 -28.69 -13.91 -1.05
CA ARG A 32 -28.06 -12.66 -1.50
C ARG A 32 -27.09 -12.12 -0.44
N TYR A 33 -27.44 -12.16 0.84
CA TYR A 33 -26.55 -11.80 1.95
C TYR A 33 -25.33 -12.72 2.02
N THR A 34 -25.51 -14.03 1.92
CA THR A 34 -24.40 -15.00 1.94
C THR A 34 -23.47 -14.80 0.74
N HIS A 35 -24.02 -14.53 -0.44
CA HIS A 35 -23.22 -14.25 -1.64
C HIS A 35 -22.43 -12.95 -1.50
N LEU A 36 -23.03 -11.89 -0.96
CA LEU A 36 -22.35 -10.61 -0.70
C LEU A 36 -21.26 -10.75 0.36
N MET A 37 -21.53 -11.47 1.45
CA MET A 37 -20.53 -11.74 2.50
C MET A 37 -19.35 -12.58 1.97
N ASN A 38 -19.60 -13.60 1.17
CA ASN A 38 -18.57 -14.41 0.56
C ASN A 38 -17.72 -13.59 -0.44
N HIS A 39 -18.34 -12.67 -1.18
CA HIS A 39 -17.62 -11.81 -2.10
C HIS A 39 -16.75 -10.79 -1.36
N ALA A 40 -17.27 -10.17 -0.30
CA ALA A 40 -16.51 -9.26 0.55
C ALA A 40 -15.35 -9.98 1.25
N SER A 41 -15.57 -11.19 1.76
CA SER A 41 -14.52 -12.01 2.37
C SER A 41 -13.40 -12.37 1.38
N LYS A 42 -13.74 -12.76 0.15
CA LYS A 42 -12.74 -13.06 -0.91
C LYS A 42 -11.90 -11.83 -1.26
N THR A 43 -12.52 -10.67 -1.43
CA THR A 43 -11.82 -9.42 -1.74
C THR A 43 -10.86 -9.04 -0.62
N THR A 44 -11.27 -9.18 0.64
CA THR A 44 -10.40 -8.92 1.80
C THR A 44 -9.22 -9.87 1.84
N THR A 45 -9.43 -11.17 1.62
CA THR A 45 -8.36 -12.16 1.58
C THR A 45 -7.35 -11.87 0.47
N LEU A 46 -7.83 -11.56 -0.74
CA LEU A 46 -6.97 -11.18 -1.85
C LEU A 46 -6.19 -9.88 -1.57
N GLY A 47 -6.81 -8.91 -0.92
CA GLY A 47 -6.14 -7.67 -0.49
C GLY A 47 -5.01 -7.94 0.51
N ILE A 48 -5.23 -8.84 1.47
CA ILE A 48 -4.18 -9.26 2.42
C ILE A 48 -3.04 -9.99 1.70
N LEU A 49 -3.35 -10.92 0.81
CA LEU A 49 -2.33 -11.61 0.02
C LEU A 49 -1.51 -10.67 -0.86
N ALA A 50 -2.16 -9.71 -1.51
CA ALA A 50 -1.48 -8.68 -2.29
C ALA A 50 -0.58 -7.79 -1.42
N SER A 51 -0.98 -7.51 -0.17
CA SER A 51 -0.15 -6.77 0.78
C SER A 51 1.10 -7.56 1.20
N ILE A 52 0.98 -8.85 1.47
CA ILE A 52 2.12 -9.72 1.77
C ILE A 52 3.06 -9.81 0.56
N LEU A 53 2.52 -9.96 -0.64
CA LEU A 53 3.29 -9.97 -1.88
C LEU A 53 4.02 -8.64 -2.10
N ALA A 54 3.35 -7.52 -1.81
CA ALA A 54 3.98 -6.20 -1.85
C ALA A 54 5.14 -6.10 -0.85
N ALA A 55 4.97 -6.59 0.39
CA ALA A 55 6.02 -6.61 1.40
C ALA A 55 7.25 -7.42 0.95
N PHE A 56 7.03 -8.58 0.35
CA PHE A 56 8.09 -9.41 -0.21
C PHE A 56 8.86 -8.68 -1.33
N PHE A 57 8.16 -8.07 -2.26
CA PHE A 57 8.81 -7.33 -3.34
C PHE A 57 9.48 -6.03 -2.88
N PHE A 58 8.94 -5.33 -1.88
CA PHE A 58 9.64 -4.19 -1.28
C PHE A 58 10.96 -4.64 -0.65
N THR A 59 10.97 -5.79 0.03
CA THR A 59 12.23 -6.35 0.55
C THR A 59 13.23 -6.63 -0.58
N GLY A 60 12.78 -7.21 -1.70
CA GLY A 60 13.63 -7.43 -2.88
C GLY A 60 14.19 -6.12 -3.46
N MET A 61 13.38 -5.05 -3.49
CA MET A 61 13.82 -3.72 -3.88
C MET A 61 14.92 -3.20 -2.95
N ASP A 62 14.73 -3.32 -1.64
CA ASP A 62 15.65 -2.80 -0.63
C ASP A 62 16.96 -3.59 -0.59
N VAL A 63 16.90 -4.90 -0.81
CA VAL A 63 18.08 -5.77 -1.01
C VAL A 63 18.87 -5.30 -2.25
N GLY A 64 18.18 -5.08 -3.37
CA GLY A 64 18.82 -4.54 -4.58
C GLY A 64 19.48 -3.18 -4.35
N ALA A 65 18.79 -2.27 -3.64
CA ALA A 65 19.32 -0.95 -3.30
C ALA A 65 20.56 -1.04 -2.40
N LYS A 66 20.55 -1.93 -1.41
CA LYS A 66 21.67 -2.12 -0.50
C LYS A 66 22.87 -2.78 -1.17
N ALA A 67 22.65 -3.72 -2.08
CA ALA A 67 23.71 -4.39 -2.83
C ALA A 67 24.52 -3.43 -3.70
N VAL A 68 23.90 -2.34 -4.18
CA VAL A 68 24.56 -1.26 -4.94
C VAL A 68 24.66 0.03 -4.13
N GLY A 69 24.85 -0.06 -2.82
CA GLY A 69 24.76 1.05 -1.87
C GLY A 69 25.81 2.17 -2.09
N TYR A 70 26.85 1.95 -2.88
CA TYR A 70 27.81 2.97 -3.28
C TYR A 70 27.29 3.89 -4.41
N LEU A 71 26.28 3.45 -5.17
CA LEU A 71 25.59 4.34 -6.12
C LEU A 71 24.83 5.47 -5.39
N GLY A 72 24.69 6.59 -6.03
CA GLY A 72 23.94 7.71 -5.49
C GLY A 72 22.48 7.39 -5.27
N THR A 73 21.87 7.96 -4.24
CA THR A 73 20.43 7.82 -3.97
C THR A 73 19.60 8.31 -5.17
N GLY A 74 20.10 9.33 -5.87
CA GLY A 74 19.50 9.87 -7.10
C GLY A 74 19.43 8.83 -8.20
N GLU A 75 20.53 8.11 -8.44
CA GLU A 75 20.62 7.04 -9.45
C GLU A 75 19.65 5.90 -9.20
N LEU A 76 19.61 5.40 -7.96
CA LEU A 76 18.68 4.33 -7.57
C LEU A 76 17.23 4.75 -7.81
N THR A 77 16.88 5.96 -7.38
CA THR A 77 15.51 6.48 -7.49
C THR A 77 15.15 6.80 -8.95
N PHE A 78 16.11 7.29 -9.74
CA PHE A 78 15.92 7.58 -11.17
C PHE A 78 15.70 6.29 -11.97
N VAL A 79 16.59 5.29 -11.83
CA VAL A 79 16.50 4.03 -12.58
C VAL A 79 15.19 3.30 -12.24
N ARG A 80 14.83 3.24 -10.95
CA ARG A 80 13.55 2.71 -10.51
C ARG A 80 12.36 3.44 -11.14
N GLY A 81 12.41 4.77 -11.17
CA GLY A 81 11.33 5.59 -11.72
C GLY A 81 11.17 5.41 -13.22
N ILE A 82 12.27 5.45 -13.99
CA ILE A 82 12.22 5.32 -15.46
C ILE A 82 11.79 3.91 -15.90
N VAL A 83 12.28 2.85 -15.23
CA VAL A 83 11.84 1.48 -15.51
C VAL A 83 10.35 1.33 -15.23
N GLY A 84 9.88 1.84 -14.09
CA GLY A 84 8.45 1.83 -13.77
C GLY A 84 7.61 2.54 -14.83
N LEU A 85 8.01 3.75 -15.24
CA LEU A 85 7.30 4.52 -16.28
C LEU A 85 7.30 3.81 -17.64
N ALA A 86 8.40 3.16 -18.01
CA ALA A 86 8.50 2.43 -19.28
C ALA A 86 7.54 1.23 -19.35
N PHE A 87 7.26 0.57 -18.21
CA PHE A 87 6.36 -0.58 -18.16
C PHE A 87 4.87 -0.19 -18.05
N LEU A 88 4.54 0.98 -17.53
CA LEU A 88 3.15 1.38 -17.30
C LEU A 88 2.30 1.46 -18.58
N PRO A 89 2.77 1.97 -19.73
CA PRO A 89 1.99 1.98 -20.98
C PRO A 89 1.61 0.56 -21.44
N PHE A 90 2.55 -0.39 -21.32
CA PHE A 90 2.27 -1.79 -21.63
C PHE A 90 1.19 -2.36 -20.70
N LEU A 91 1.28 -2.08 -19.41
CA LEU A 91 0.30 -2.52 -18.41
C LEU A 91 -1.07 -1.89 -18.66
N ALA A 92 -1.13 -0.59 -18.95
CA ALA A 92 -2.36 0.12 -19.28
C ALA A 92 -3.04 -0.46 -20.53
N TRP A 93 -2.26 -0.76 -21.57
CA TRP A 93 -2.76 -1.42 -22.75
C TRP A 93 -3.32 -2.82 -22.44
N ARG A 94 -2.63 -3.59 -21.59
CA ARG A 94 -3.03 -4.97 -21.24
C ARG A 94 -4.28 -5.02 -20.35
N THR A 95 -4.41 -4.09 -19.40
CA THR A 95 -5.55 -4.03 -18.46
C THR A 95 -6.70 -3.19 -18.98
N ARG A 96 -6.48 -2.39 -20.04
CA ARG A 96 -7.42 -1.40 -20.58
C ARG A 96 -7.83 -0.32 -19.56
N GLU A 97 -6.98 -0.08 -18.56
CA GLU A 97 -7.20 0.98 -17.60
C GLU A 97 -6.65 2.32 -18.11
N PRO A 98 -7.36 3.43 -17.89
CA PRO A 98 -6.87 4.76 -18.28
C PRO A 98 -5.66 5.15 -17.40
N VAL A 99 -4.62 5.69 -18.03
CA VAL A 99 -3.45 6.26 -17.33
C VAL A 99 -3.80 7.62 -16.71
N PHE A 100 -4.75 8.34 -17.28
CA PHE A 100 -5.17 9.67 -16.84
C PHE A 100 -6.69 9.76 -16.78
N SER A 101 -7.21 10.10 -15.59
CA SER A 101 -8.64 10.32 -15.37
C SER A 101 -9.05 11.78 -15.59
N GLY A 102 -8.10 12.71 -15.54
CA GLY A 102 -8.35 14.16 -15.61
C GLY A 102 -9.02 14.74 -14.36
N LYS A 103 -9.23 13.94 -13.31
CA LYS A 103 -9.87 14.32 -12.05
C LYS A 103 -8.84 14.47 -10.94
N ASP A 104 -9.20 15.22 -9.90
CA ASP A 104 -8.43 15.31 -8.63
C ASP A 104 -6.92 15.57 -8.81
N PHE A 105 -6.55 16.36 -9.82
CA PHE A 105 -5.18 16.66 -10.23
C PHE A 105 -4.26 16.97 -9.04
N TRP A 106 -4.67 17.86 -8.14
CA TRP A 106 -3.85 18.26 -6.99
C TRP A 106 -3.57 17.13 -6.01
N ILE A 107 -4.54 16.23 -5.80
CA ILE A 107 -4.33 15.08 -4.91
C ILE A 107 -3.38 14.06 -5.56
N LEU A 108 -3.47 13.88 -6.88
CA LEU A 108 -2.55 13.03 -7.64
C LEU A 108 -1.13 13.59 -7.62
N GLN A 109 -0.97 14.92 -7.79
CA GLN A 109 0.35 15.57 -7.66
C GLN A 109 0.92 15.39 -6.26
N LEU A 110 0.12 15.64 -5.22
CA LEU A 110 0.53 15.45 -3.83
C LEU A 110 0.92 13.98 -3.55
N ARG A 111 0.14 13.02 -4.06
CA ARG A 111 0.45 11.58 -3.99
C ARG A 111 1.81 11.27 -4.63
N GLY A 112 2.04 11.78 -5.83
CA GLY A 112 3.29 11.58 -6.56
C GLY A 112 4.47 12.21 -5.84
N PHE A 113 4.36 13.50 -5.50
CA PHE A 113 5.43 14.26 -4.86
C PHE A 113 5.82 13.69 -3.49
N MET A 114 4.84 13.46 -2.59
CA MET A 114 5.10 12.91 -1.27
C MET A 114 5.66 11.47 -1.36
N GLY A 115 5.13 10.66 -2.28
CA GLY A 115 5.65 9.32 -2.50
C GLY A 115 7.07 9.31 -3.08
N GLY A 116 7.35 10.14 -4.08
CA GLY A 116 8.68 10.29 -4.68
C GLY A 116 9.72 10.81 -3.68
N LEU A 117 9.36 11.82 -2.88
CA LEU A 117 10.20 12.31 -1.80
C LEU A 117 10.44 11.23 -0.72
N GLY A 118 9.38 10.51 -0.34
CA GLY A 118 9.46 9.43 0.63
C GLY A 118 10.47 8.37 0.24
N ILE A 119 10.39 7.84 -0.98
CA ILE A 119 11.33 6.79 -1.42
C ILE A 119 12.77 7.29 -1.55
N LEU A 120 12.95 8.54 -1.95
CA LEU A 120 14.26 9.16 -2.06
C LEU A 120 14.93 9.28 -0.69
N LEU A 121 14.21 9.78 0.32
CA LEU A 121 14.67 9.84 1.71
C LEU A 121 14.90 8.43 2.29
N PHE A 122 14.08 7.45 1.90
CA PHE A 122 14.23 6.08 2.34
C PHE A 122 15.53 5.44 1.83
N PHE A 123 15.86 5.59 0.55
CA PHE A 123 17.13 5.10 0.00
C PHE A 123 18.33 5.82 0.61
N TYR A 124 18.20 7.09 0.96
CA TYR A 124 19.24 7.79 1.69
C TYR A 124 19.41 7.22 3.11
N CYS A 125 18.31 6.96 3.81
CA CYS A 125 18.33 6.33 5.13
C CYS A 125 19.01 4.95 5.08
N LEU A 126 18.72 4.14 4.06
CA LEU A 126 19.24 2.78 3.90
C LEU A 126 20.79 2.72 3.79
N LYS A 127 21.44 3.83 3.45
CA LYS A 127 22.91 3.92 3.42
C LYS A 127 23.55 3.92 4.82
N GLY A 128 22.81 4.29 5.85
CA GLY A 128 23.36 4.47 7.18
C GLY A 128 22.72 3.62 8.27
N VAL A 129 21.80 2.71 7.92
CA VAL A 129 21.12 1.79 8.85
C VAL A 129 21.10 0.37 8.30
N THR A 130 20.85 -0.62 9.19
CA THR A 130 20.66 -2.02 8.77
C THR A 130 19.37 -2.16 7.95
N LEU A 131 19.25 -3.25 7.19
CA LEU A 131 18.06 -3.53 6.39
C LEU A 131 16.82 -3.72 7.29
N GLY A 132 17.02 -4.37 8.45
CA GLY A 132 15.98 -4.56 9.47
C GLY A 132 15.52 -3.24 10.07
N ASP A 133 16.44 -2.36 10.48
CA ASP A 133 16.11 -1.05 11.06
C ASP A 133 15.39 -0.16 10.05
N ALA A 134 15.84 -0.12 8.79
CA ALA A 134 15.18 0.61 7.73
C ALA A 134 13.73 0.15 7.54
N SER A 135 13.49 -1.18 7.59
CA SER A 135 12.15 -1.76 7.50
C SER A 135 11.26 -1.32 8.66
N ILE A 136 11.78 -1.33 9.90
CA ILE A 136 11.03 -0.89 11.09
C ILE A 136 10.68 0.61 10.96
N LEU A 137 11.64 1.44 10.53
CA LEU A 137 11.40 2.87 10.31
C LEU A 137 10.34 3.11 9.22
N ALA A 138 10.37 2.36 8.12
CA ALA A 138 9.36 2.46 7.07
C ALA A 138 7.94 2.15 7.60
N GLN A 139 7.81 1.21 8.55
CA GLN A 139 6.51 0.86 9.15
C GLN A 139 5.93 1.97 10.04
N LEU A 140 6.70 2.99 10.42
CA LEU A 140 6.14 4.20 11.04
C LEU A 140 5.13 4.91 10.13
N ALA A 141 5.13 4.65 8.84
CA ALA A 141 4.11 5.14 7.94
C ALA A 141 2.70 4.73 8.39
N ALA A 142 2.52 3.52 8.96
CA ALA A 142 1.23 3.10 9.53
C ALA A 142 0.80 3.97 10.71
N PHE A 143 1.74 4.34 11.59
CA PHE A 143 1.48 5.26 12.71
C PHE A 143 1.04 6.64 12.20
N PHE A 144 1.83 7.27 11.34
CA PHE A 144 1.50 8.57 10.77
C PHE A 144 0.19 8.53 9.98
N MET A 145 -0.09 7.45 9.29
CA MET A 145 -1.34 7.27 8.56
C MET A 145 -2.55 7.19 9.48
N CYS A 146 -2.44 6.55 10.65
CA CYS A 146 -3.50 6.55 11.66
C CYS A 146 -3.78 7.96 12.20
N LEU A 147 -2.77 8.83 12.29
CA LEU A 147 -2.94 10.24 12.67
C LEU A 147 -3.56 11.09 11.55
N LEU A 148 -3.17 10.83 10.30
CA LEU A 148 -3.64 11.58 9.14
C LEU A 148 -5.03 11.13 8.64
N SER A 149 -5.37 9.85 8.81
CA SER A 149 -6.61 9.27 8.31
C SER A 149 -7.88 10.00 8.76
N PRO A 150 -8.07 10.36 10.04
CA PRO A 150 -9.26 11.11 10.49
C PRO A 150 -9.37 12.50 9.86
N LEU A 151 -8.23 13.12 9.54
CA LEU A 151 -8.17 14.47 8.97
C LEU A 151 -8.55 14.47 7.47
N PHE A 152 -8.14 13.45 6.73
CA PHE A 152 -8.25 13.41 5.28
C PHE A 152 -9.33 12.47 4.75
N LEU A 153 -9.54 11.33 5.39
CA LEU A 153 -10.40 10.24 4.89
C LEU A 153 -11.81 10.26 5.50
N LYS A 154 -12.09 11.08 6.49
CA LYS A 154 -13.39 11.10 7.23
C LYS A 154 -13.83 9.73 7.77
N THR A 155 -13.00 8.70 7.64
CA THR A 155 -13.21 7.34 8.11
C THR A 155 -12.21 7.03 9.20
N THR A 156 -12.70 6.62 10.36
CA THR A 156 -11.83 6.09 11.41
C THR A 156 -11.57 4.60 11.10
N PRO A 157 -10.33 4.14 11.22
CA PRO A 157 -10.04 2.72 11.09
C PRO A 157 -10.91 1.90 12.06
N SER A 158 -11.47 0.81 11.57
CA SER A 158 -12.32 -0.07 12.37
C SER A 158 -11.49 -0.72 13.49
N GLY A 159 -11.98 -0.60 14.72
CA GLY A 159 -11.39 -1.25 15.89
C GLY A 159 -10.65 -0.30 16.85
N ASN A 160 -10.25 -0.83 18.01
CA ASN A 160 -9.47 -0.08 19.00
C ASN A 160 -7.99 -0.03 18.60
N ILE A 161 -7.64 0.99 17.82
CA ILE A 161 -6.27 1.17 17.25
C ILE A 161 -5.30 1.80 18.27
N ARG A 162 -5.81 2.42 19.32
CA ARG A 162 -4.98 3.16 20.31
C ARG A 162 -3.85 2.33 20.92
N PRO A 163 -4.08 1.09 21.40
CA PRO A 163 -2.98 0.29 21.97
C PRO A 163 -1.88 -0.03 20.94
N TRP A 164 -2.26 -0.26 19.68
CA TRP A 164 -1.31 -0.53 18.61
C TRP A 164 -0.46 0.68 18.27
N LEU A 165 -1.02 1.90 18.33
CA LEU A 165 -0.24 3.14 18.17
C LEU A 165 0.82 3.28 19.25
N VAL A 166 0.51 2.93 20.50
CA VAL A 166 1.48 2.95 21.61
C VAL A 166 2.60 1.95 21.34
N VAL A 167 2.27 0.71 20.96
CA VAL A 167 3.27 -0.34 20.66
C VAL A 167 4.20 0.10 19.54
N ILE A 168 3.66 0.66 18.46
CA ILE A 168 4.45 1.15 17.31
C ILE A 168 5.35 2.31 17.74
N THR A 169 4.83 3.26 18.53
CA THR A 169 5.62 4.40 19.01
C THR A 169 6.78 3.95 19.91
N VAL A 170 6.53 3.00 20.82
CA VAL A 170 7.56 2.44 21.67
C VAL A 170 8.60 1.69 20.84
N GLY A 171 8.17 0.86 19.89
CA GLY A 171 9.07 0.16 18.97
C GLY A 171 9.96 1.11 18.18
N ALA A 172 9.40 2.20 17.65
CA ALA A 172 10.16 3.22 16.95
C ALA A 172 11.16 3.93 17.85
N ALA A 173 10.76 4.28 19.09
CA ALA A 173 11.65 4.90 20.08
C ALA A 173 12.83 3.98 20.42
N LEU A 174 12.60 2.67 20.50
CA LEU A 174 13.65 1.67 20.73
C LEU A 174 14.66 1.63 19.58
N VAL A 175 14.18 1.62 18.34
CA VAL A 175 15.05 1.62 17.14
C VAL A 175 15.84 2.91 17.01
N LEU A 176 15.19 4.04 17.24
CA LEU A 176 15.82 5.36 17.18
C LEU A 176 16.79 5.61 18.33
N GLN A 177 16.80 4.76 19.37
CA GLN A 177 17.62 4.92 20.60
C GLN A 177 17.53 6.35 21.15
N VAL A 178 16.33 6.91 21.24
CA VAL A 178 16.09 8.34 21.57
C VAL A 178 16.67 8.75 22.92
N TRP A 179 17.03 7.80 23.80
CA TRP A 179 17.69 8.04 25.11
C TRP A 179 19.22 8.10 25.01
N ASN A 180 19.82 7.71 23.89
CA ASN A 180 21.26 7.70 23.73
C ASN A 180 21.71 8.73 22.69
N PHE A 181 21.84 9.98 23.11
CA PHE A 181 22.22 11.09 22.23
C PHE A 181 23.59 10.91 21.56
N SER A 182 24.49 10.11 22.13
CA SER A 182 25.80 9.83 21.53
C SER A 182 25.74 8.84 20.37
N SER A 183 24.68 8.02 20.30
CA SER A 183 24.43 7.03 19.25
C SER A 183 23.37 7.50 18.25
N PHE A 184 22.89 8.75 18.36
CA PHE A 184 21.83 9.26 17.49
C PHE A 184 22.25 9.23 16.02
N ASN A 185 21.57 8.38 15.24
CA ASN A 185 21.83 8.22 13.82
C ASN A 185 20.95 9.18 12.99
N GLY A 186 21.58 10.17 12.35
CA GLY A 186 20.87 11.11 11.47
C GLY A 186 20.14 10.44 10.31
N TYR A 187 20.63 9.31 9.83
CA TYR A 187 19.95 8.52 8.79
C TYR A 187 18.60 7.96 9.28
N ALA A 188 18.52 7.57 10.55
CA ALA A 188 17.27 7.09 11.14
C ALA A 188 16.22 8.21 11.25
N LEU A 189 16.63 9.44 11.55
CA LEU A 189 15.74 10.61 11.51
C LEU A 189 15.18 10.86 10.09
N ILE A 190 16.03 10.75 9.08
CA ILE A 190 15.62 10.88 7.69
C ILE A 190 14.64 9.76 7.32
N GLY A 191 14.86 8.52 7.81
CA GLY A 191 13.93 7.41 7.67
C GLY A 191 12.55 7.70 8.27
N MET A 192 12.50 8.37 9.43
CA MET A 192 11.23 8.79 10.05
C MET A 192 10.51 9.85 9.19
N VAL A 193 11.23 10.83 8.63
CA VAL A 193 10.65 11.82 7.69
C VAL A 193 10.15 11.13 6.42
N SER A 194 10.89 10.16 5.90
CA SER A 194 10.46 9.30 4.79
C SER A 194 9.13 8.60 5.08
N ALA A 195 9.00 8.00 6.27
CA ALA A 195 7.77 7.34 6.69
C ALA A 195 6.58 8.31 6.77
N PHE A 196 6.79 9.54 7.23
CA PHE A 196 5.75 10.59 7.24
C PHE A 196 5.32 10.95 5.81
N CYS A 197 6.27 11.17 4.88
CA CYS A 197 5.98 11.44 3.49
C CYS A 197 5.21 10.28 2.83
N SER A 198 5.60 9.04 3.12
CA SER A 198 4.91 7.84 2.68
C SER A 198 3.48 7.76 3.20
N ALA A 199 3.26 8.08 4.48
CA ALA A 199 1.93 8.13 5.09
C ALA A 199 1.02 9.16 4.41
N CYS A 200 1.53 10.35 4.09
CA CYS A 200 0.81 11.35 3.31
C CYS A 200 0.41 10.80 1.93
N ALA A 201 1.35 10.16 1.24
CA ALA A 201 1.10 9.56 -0.06
C ALA A 201 0.04 8.45 0.00
N TYR A 202 0.08 7.57 1.00
CA TYR A 202 -0.89 6.48 1.18
C TYR A 202 -2.27 7.00 1.58
N THR A 203 -2.33 8.06 2.38
CA THR A 203 -3.59 8.75 2.70
C THR A 203 -4.23 9.35 1.44
N CYS A 204 -3.42 9.89 0.51
CA CYS A 204 -3.91 10.35 -0.79
C CYS A 204 -4.50 9.19 -1.62
N ILE A 205 -3.89 7.98 -1.62
CA ILE A 205 -4.47 6.80 -2.28
C ILE A 205 -5.86 6.49 -1.71
N GLY A 206 -5.98 6.43 -0.37
CA GLY A 206 -7.27 6.22 0.28
C GLY A 206 -8.32 7.24 -0.14
N LYS A 207 -7.93 8.53 -0.19
CA LYS A 207 -8.82 9.62 -0.60
C LYS A 207 -9.28 9.53 -2.05
N LEU A 208 -8.36 9.18 -2.95
CA LEU A 208 -8.68 8.99 -4.38
C LEU A 208 -9.57 7.77 -4.59
N THR A 209 -9.35 6.70 -3.81
CA THR A 209 -10.21 5.50 -3.83
C THR A 209 -11.62 5.80 -3.33
N GLU A 210 -11.78 6.60 -2.26
CA GLU A 210 -13.11 7.04 -1.77
C GLU A 210 -13.86 7.87 -2.81
N ARG A 211 -13.16 8.72 -3.57
CA ARG A 211 -13.78 9.55 -4.62
C ARG A 211 -14.15 8.73 -5.86
N GLY A 212 -13.43 7.65 -6.11
CA GLY A 212 -13.61 6.77 -7.26
C GLY A 212 -13.21 7.40 -8.60
N GLY A 213 -13.17 6.55 -9.63
CA GLY A 213 -12.85 7.00 -10.99
C GLY A 213 -11.35 7.11 -11.30
N HIS A 214 -10.49 6.65 -10.41
CA HIS A 214 -9.05 6.58 -10.59
C HIS A 214 -8.59 5.13 -10.76
N SER A 215 -7.72 4.89 -11.73
CA SER A 215 -7.11 3.57 -11.91
C SER A 215 -5.88 3.39 -11.01
N GLY A 216 -5.58 2.14 -10.65
CA GLY A 216 -4.34 1.83 -9.93
C GLY A 216 -3.09 2.25 -10.70
N ILE A 217 -3.15 2.16 -12.04
CA ILE A 217 -2.06 2.56 -12.95
C ILE A 217 -1.80 4.07 -12.88
N GLU A 218 -2.85 4.89 -12.85
CA GLU A 218 -2.73 6.34 -12.69
C GLU A 218 -2.01 6.70 -11.39
N LEU A 219 -2.38 6.06 -10.27
CA LEU A 219 -1.76 6.29 -8.98
C LEU A 219 -0.26 5.92 -8.97
N VAL A 220 0.09 4.83 -9.67
CA VAL A 220 1.48 4.40 -9.81
C VAL A 220 2.24 5.32 -10.77
N PHE A 221 1.60 5.81 -11.83
CA PHE A 221 2.22 6.72 -12.78
C PHE A 221 2.74 8.00 -12.10
N TYR A 222 1.91 8.71 -11.35
CA TYR A 222 2.34 9.93 -10.65
C TYR A 222 3.47 9.67 -9.67
N PHE A 223 3.42 8.54 -8.97
CA PHE A 223 4.50 8.16 -8.06
C PHE A 223 5.82 7.89 -8.78
N GLN A 224 5.81 7.11 -9.86
CA GLN A 224 7.03 6.83 -10.63
C GLN A 224 7.59 8.08 -11.31
N PHE A 225 6.71 8.95 -11.81
CA PHE A 225 7.09 10.20 -12.43
C PHE A 225 7.84 11.12 -11.45
N TYR A 226 7.30 11.35 -10.26
CA TYR A 226 7.97 12.15 -9.24
C TYR A 226 9.22 11.49 -8.67
N SER A 227 9.25 10.16 -8.56
CA SER A 227 10.45 9.41 -8.20
C SER A 227 11.56 9.63 -9.23
N MET A 228 11.25 9.54 -10.52
CA MET A 228 12.18 9.79 -11.61
C MET A 228 12.70 11.24 -11.57
N LEU A 229 11.81 12.22 -11.43
CA LEU A 229 12.21 13.65 -11.36
C LEU A 229 13.09 13.94 -10.16
N GLY A 230 12.75 13.45 -8.97
CA GLY A 230 13.55 13.61 -7.76
C GLY A 230 14.91 12.94 -7.88
N GLY A 231 14.95 11.73 -8.46
CA GLY A 231 16.19 11.02 -8.75
C GLY A 231 17.08 11.78 -9.74
N LEU A 232 16.50 12.28 -10.83
CA LEU A 232 17.20 13.08 -11.83
C LEU A 232 17.77 14.37 -11.23
N PHE A 233 16.99 15.08 -10.40
CA PHE A 233 17.44 16.29 -9.74
C PHE A 233 18.69 16.05 -8.87
N LEU A 234 18.70 14.97 -8.08
CA LEU A 234 19.87 14.62 -7.28
C LEU A 234 21.05 14.15 -8.14
N MET A 235 20.80 13.39 -9.19
CA MET A 235 21.81 12.90 -10.13
C MET A 235 22.57 14.07 -10.82
N VAL A 236 21.86 15.13 -11.18
CA VAL A 236 22.46 16.34 -11.78
C VAL A 236 23.21 17.18 -10.75
N SER A 237 22.78 17.12 -9.48
CA SER A 237 23.39 17.89 -8.37
C SER A 237 24.64 17.21 -7.79
N ASP A 238 24.80 15.91 -8.01
CA ASP A 238 25.92 15.10 -7.50
C ASP A 238 26.68 14.47 -8.67
N THR A 239 27.91 13.98 -8.42
CA THR A 239 28.67 13.23 -9.43
C THR A 239 28.05 11.86 -9.64
N ALA A 240 27.30 11.71 -10.73
CA ALA A 240 26.69 10.42 -11.08
C ALA A 240 27.77 9.36 -11.38
N THR A 241 27.63 8.21 -10.77
CA THR A 241 28.50 7.03 -11.01
C THR A 241 27.80 6.07 -11.97
N MET A 242 28.51 5.63 -13.01
CA MET A 242 27.94 4.65 -13.95
C MET A 242 28.03 3.25 -13.35
N PRO A 243 26.91 2.48 -13.33
CA PRO A 243 26.91 1.11 -12.90
C PRO A 243 27.86 0.24 -13.74
N GLN A 244 28.56 -0.69 -13.10
CA GLN A 244 29.50 -1.59 -13.77
C GLN A 244 29.18 -3.06 -13.48
N GLY A 245 29.38 -3.92 -14.48
CA GLY A 245 29.31 -5.38 -14.33
C GLY A 245 28.01 -5.88 -13.68
N GLU A 246 28.13 -6.50 -12.51
CA GLU A 246 27.03 -7.15 -11.79
C GLU A 246 25.99 -6.16 -11.21
N GLU A 247 26.32 -4.88 -11.14
CA GLU A 247 25.42 -3.86 -10.58
C GLU A 247 24.15 -3.70 -11.41
N TRP A 248 24.26 -3.88 -12.72
CA TRP A 248 23.10 -3.87 -13.61
C TRP A 248 22.08 -4.96 -13.23
N PHE A 249 22.55 -6.11 -12.76
CA PHE A 249 21.67 -7.16 -12.26
C PHE A 249 20.92 -6.68 -11.00
N TRP A 250 21.62 -6.09 -10.03
CA TRP A 250 20.99 -5.60 -8.81
C TRP A 250 20.05 -4.41 -9.06
N LEU A 251 20.38 -3.52 -9.99
CA LEU A 251 19.49 -2.45 -10.43
C LEU A 251 18.23 -3.00 -11.13
N LEU A 252 18.34 -4.07 -11.88
CA LEU A 252 17.19 -4.76 -12.47
C LEU A 252 16.33 -5.38 -11.37
N VAL A 253 16.93 -6.08 -10.40
CA VAL A 253 16.23 -6.64 -9.25
C VAL A 253 15.49 -5.55 -8.48
N LEU A 254 16.18 -4.44 -8.16
CA LEU A 254 15.60 -3.27 -7.51
C LEU A 254 14.38 -2.76 -8.29
N SER A 255 14.54 -2.49 -9.58
CA SER A 255 13.51 -1.82 -10.38
C SER A 255 12.29 -2.69 -10.64
N VAL A 256 12.48 -3.98 -10.96
CA VAL A 256 11.39 -4.93 -11.18
C VAL A 256 10.65 -5.19 -9.87
N SER A 257 11.39 -5.44 -8.79
CA SER A 257 10.79 -5.64 -7.46
C SER A 257 10.03 -4.39 -7.02
N ALA A 258 10.59 -3.19 -7.23
CA ALA A 258 9.92 -1.92 -6.91
C ALA A 258 8.60 -1.76 -7.67
N LEU A 259 8.57 -2.09 -8.95
CA LEU A 259 7.34 -2.00 -9.76
C LEU A 259 6.29 -2.99 -9.28
N MET A 260 6.67 -4.26 -9.07
CA MET A 260 5.76 -5.30 -8.59
C MET A 260 5.23 -4.98 -7.19
N ALA A 261 6.10 -4.51 -6.29
CA ALA A 261 5.71 -4.04 -4.97
C ALA A 261 4.67 -2.92 -5.04
N GLN A 262 4.96 -1.89 -5.86
CA GLN A 262 4.09 -0.72 -5.98
C GLN A 262 2.74 -1.05 -6.58
N LEU A 263 2.68 -1.93 -7.59
CA LEU A 263 1.43 -2.38 -8.20
C LEU A 263 0.60 -3.18 -7.19
N SER A 264 1.22 -4.16 -6.52
CA SER A 264 0.56 -5.00 -5.52
C SER A 264 0.04 -4.18 -4.34
N PHE A 265 0.86 -3.23 -3.84
CA PHE A 265 0.49 -2.33 -2.76
C PHE A 265 -0.67 -1.41 -3.15
N THR A 266 -0.59 -0.77 -4.31
CA THR A 266 -1.63 0.13 -4.80
C THR A 266 -2.93 -0.63 -5.02
N TRP A 267 -2.86 -1.82 -5.62
CA TRP A 267 -4.02 -2.69 -5.80
C TRP A 267 -4.66 -3.07 -4.45
N ALA A 268 -3.86 -3.45 -3.46
CA ALA A 268 -4.36 -3.73 -2.12
C ALA A 268 -5.07 -2.50 -1.50
N CYS A 269 -4.44 -1.31 -1.57
CA CYS A 269 -5.00 -0.07 -1.04
C CYS A 269 -6.30 0.39 -1.73
N THR A 270 -6.54 -0.03 -2.98
CA THR A 270 -7.80 0.27 -3.69
C THR A 270 -8.92 -0.73 -3.36
N HIS A 271 -8.61 -1.89 -2.79
CA HIS A 271 -9.59 -2.93 -2.48
C HIS A 271 -9.89 -3.11 -1.00
N ILE A 272 -8.91 -2.81 -0.12
CA ILE A 272 -9.08 -2.81 1.33
C ILE A 272 -8.56 -1.51 1.92
N HIS A 273 -8.96 -1.21 3.16
CA HIS A 273 -8.59 0.05 3.79
C HIS A 273 -7.05 0.19 3.88
N PRO A 274 -6.46 1.31 3.41
CA PRO A 274 -5.01 1.49 3.34
C PRO A 274 -4.27 1.32 4.68
N VAL A 275 -4.92 1.65 5.81
CA VAL A 275 -4.36 1.38 7.15
C VAL A 275 -4.18 -0.13 7.37
N THR A 276 -5.16 -0.95 6.96
CA THR A 276 -5.05 -2.41 7.06
C THR A 276 -3.91 -2.95 6.21
N VAL A 277 -3.75 -2.43 4.98
CA VAL A 277 -2.62 -2.79 4.11
C VAL A 277 -1.30 -2.51 4.83
N ASN A 278 -1.14 -1.32 5.40
CA ASN A 278 0.09 -0.95 6.12
C ASN A 278 0.36 -1.84 7.35
N PHE A 279 -0.69 -2.29 8.07
CA PHE A 279 -0.49 -3.26 9.15
C PHE A 279 -0.02 -4.62 8.63
N VAL A 280 -0.56 -5.11 7.51
CA VAL A 280 -0.10 -6.36 6.89
C VAL A 280 1.34 -6.24 6.40
N MET A 281 1.76 -5.06 5.95
CA MET A 281 3.14 -4.78 5.52
C MET A 281 4.20 -5.00 6.61
N TYR A 282 3.82 -5.07 7.91
CA TYR A 282 4.74 -5.47 8.98
C TYR A 282 5.35 -6.87 8.78
N THR A 283 4.70 -7.73 7.99
CA THR A 283 5.31 -9.01 7.57
C THR A 283 6.62 -8.81 6.80
N GLY A 284 6.80 -7.66 6.18
CA GLY A 284 8.04 -7.28 5.49
C GLY A 284 9.25 -7.23 6.43
N ILE A 285 9.07 -6.88 7.71
CA ILE A 285 10.16 -6.86 8.69
C ILE A 285 10.82 -8.24 8.77
N LEU A 286 10.02 -9.31 8.77
CA LEU A 286 10.54 -10.67 8.81
C LEU A 286 11.39 -10.97 7.57
N PHE A 287 10.94 -10.57 6.39
CA PHE A 287 11.70 -10.76 5.15
C PHE A 287 13.01 -9.96 5.16
N HIS A 288 12.98 -8.71 5.64
CA HIS A 288 14.17 -7.86 5.74
C HIS A 288 15.21 -8.42 6.72
N VAL A 289 14.76 -8.85 7.90
CA VAL A 289 15.66 -9.44 8.91
C VAL A 289 16.29 -10.75 8.38
N ILE A 290 15.49 -11.63 7.78
CA ILE A 290 15.99 -12.89 7.22
C ILE A 290 17.01 -12.62 6.12
N LEU A 291 16.70 -11.75 5.16
CA LEU A 291 17.60 -11.45 4.04
C LEU A 291 18.80 -10.61 4.48
N GLY A 292 18.64 -9.70 5.43
CA GLY A 292 19.73 -8.94 6.02
C GLY A 292 20.74 -9.85 6.69
N TRP A 293 20.26 -10.82 7.49
CA TRP A 293 21.12 -11.83 8.12
C TRP A 293 21.79 -12.76 7.09
N CYS A 294 21.05 -13.25 6.11
CA CYS A 294 21.59 -14.18 5.11
C CYS A 294 22.63 -13.54 4.18
N LEU A 295 22.47 -12.27 3.82
CA LEU A 295 23.29 -11.61 2.81
C LEU A 295 24.42 -10.76 3.39
N TRP A 296 24.21 -10.15 4.54
CA TRP A 296 25.17 -9.21 5.18
C TRP A 296 25.53 -9.58 6.61
N GLY A 297 24.92 -10.60 7.22
CA GLY A 297 25.18 -11.00 8.62
C GLY A 297 24.66 -10.00 9.65
N GLU A 298 23.63 -9.21 9.29
CA GLU A 298 23.03 -8.16 10.14
C GLU A 298 22.04 -8.71 11.17
#